data_894e476dd7b64de1d414ab6aeeb92676
#
_entry.id   894e476dd7b64de1d414ab6aeeb92676
#
_cell.length_a   1.000
_cell.length_b   1.000
_cell.length_c   1.000
_cell.angle_alpha   90.00
_cell.angle_beta   90.00
_cell.angle_gamma   90.00
#
_symmetry.space_group_name_H-M   'P 1'
#
loop_
_entity.id
_entity.type
_entity.pdbx_description
1 polymer ?
#
loop_
_entity_poly.entity_id
_entity_poly.type
_entity_poly.pdbx_seq_one_letter_code
_entity_poly.pdbx_strand_id
1 'polypeptide(L)'
;QQPAWIALIIFIALCLWVASGMLKAQNENDTAKRNSTAISLVKVTVEHIIADEVTREISLYGRTEPDRIATLRSEVKGLVKEVHVQEGDRVSKGQKIISLEKSEYEGRLQSAKATLKQREVELKGAEALGKQGYQSQTALAQAFANLELAKADKLSLELTVSRTQIMAPFDGIINERFIEVGDFLKDGDKIALLVDLDPLVITANVTEINVQGLK
;
A
#
# COMPACT_ATOMS: atom_id res chain seq x y z
N GLN A 1 -59.09 -21.06 -117.32
CA GLN A 1 -57.86 -20.23 -117.47
C GLN A 1 -57.81 -19.17 -116.40
N GLN A 2 -57.06 -19.30 -115.44
CA GLN A 2 -55.92 -18.55 -114.90
C GLN A 2 -55.66 -18.92 -113.43
N PRO A 3 -55.04 -20.05 -113.10
CA PRO A 3 -54.64 -20.32 -111.70
C PRO A 3 -53.25 -19.66 -111.36
N ALA A 4 -52.50 -19.20 -112.37
CA ALA A 4 -51.09 -18.68 -112.08
C ALA A 4 -51.00 -17.40 -111.30
N TRP A 5 -51.96 -16.51 -111.42
CA TRP A 5 -51.94 -15.24 -110.71
C TRP A 5 -52.32 -15.39 -109.24
N ILE A 6 -53.14 -16.29 -108.88
CA ILE A 6 -53.49 -16.59 -107.47
C ILE A 6 -52.29 -17.19 -106.75
N ALA A 7 -51.56 -18.08 -107.46
CA ALA A 7 -50.34 -18.59 -106.90
C ALA A 7 -49.25 -17.58 -106.64
N LEU A 8 -49.15 -16.55 -107.53
CA LEU A 8 -48.20 -15.46 -107.37
C LEU A 8 -48.53 -14.54 -106.20
N ILE A 9 -49.84 -14.28 -106.04
CA ILE A 9 -50.35 -13.42 -104.92
C ILE A 9 -50.09 -14.16 -103.59
N ILE A 10 -50.34 -15.46 -103.52
CA ILE A 10 -50.07 -16.24 -102.24
C ILE A 10 -48.60 -16.33 -101.96
N PHE A 11 -47.73 -16.45 -102.99
CA PHE A 11 -46.29 -16.44 -102.81
C PHE A 11 -45.76 -15.11 -102.32
N ILE A 12 -46.25 -14.00 -102.83
CA ILE A 12 -45.92 -12.60 -102.39
C ILE A 12 -46.39 -12.43 -100.95
N ALA A 13 -47.60 -12.89 -100.59
CA ALA A 13 -48.13 -12.76 -99.22
C ALA A 13 -47.32 -13.60 -98.22
N LEU A 14 -46.84 -14.76 -98.66
CA LEU A 14 -46.01 -15.63 -97.83
C LEU A 14 -44.58 -15.06 -97.64
N CYS A 15 -44.04 -14.46 -98.72
CA CYS A 15 -42.73 -13.77 -98.59
C CYS A 15 -42.82 -12.53 -97.66
N LEU A 16 -43.96 -11.74 -97.75
CA LEU A 16 -44.18 -10.61 -96.87
C LEU A 16 -44.36 -11.09 -95.39
N TRP A 17 -44.99 -12.22 -95.15
CA TRP A 17 -45.19 -12.75 -93.84
C TRP A 17 -43.84 -13.24 -93.19
N VAL A 18 -43.03 -13.89 -93.99
CA VAL A 18 -41.66 -14.33 -93.54
C VAL A 18 -40.79 -13.12 -93.30
N ALA A 19 -40.80 -12.10 -94.16
CA ALA A 19 -40.05 -10.88 -93.98
C ALA A 19 -40.47 -10.12 -92.72
N SER A 20 -41.81 -10.10 -92.41
CA SER A 20 -42.33 -9.50 -91.20
C SER A 20 -41.90 -10.23 -89.93
N GLY A 21 -41.71 -11.58 -90.02
CA GLY A 21 -41.23 -12.38 -88.93
C GLY A 21 -39.71 -12.16 -88.62
N MET A 22 -38.93 -11.93 -89.66
CA MET A 22 -37.51 -11.64 -89.52
C MET A 22 -37.25 -10.26 -88.87
N LEU A 23 -38.06 -9.28 -89.22
CA LEU A 23 -37.94 -7.97 -88.60
C LEU A 23 -38.36 -7.94 -87.12
N LYS A 24 -39.22 -8.84 -86.70
CA LYS A 24 -39.63 -8.98 -85.30
C LYS A 24 -38.59 -9.69 -84.43
N ALA A 25 -37.82 -10.65 -84.99
CA ALA A 25 -36.76 -11.38 -84.33
C ALA A 25 -35.50 -10.52 -84.04
N GLN A 26 -35.31 -9.44 -84.81
CA GLN A 26 -34.15 -8.56 -84.60
C GLN A 26 -34.40 -7.53 -83.46
N ASN A 27 -35.64 -7.23 -83.16
CA ASN A 27 -35.97 -6.33 -82.07
C ASN A 27 -35.95 -6.97 -80.67
N GLU A 28 -36.05 -8.30 -80.54
CA GLU A 28 -35.95 -9.00 -79.27
C GLU A 28 -34.51 -9.20 -78.78
N ASN A 29 -33.54 -9.18 -79.71
CA ASN A 29 -32.12 -9.30 -79.31
C ASN A 29 -31.52 -7.98 -78.80
N ASP A 30 -32.10 -6.83 -79.15
CA ASP A 30 -31.66 -5.52 -78.64
C ASP A 30 -32.26 -5.21 -77.26
N THR A 31 -33.41 -5.85 -76.91
CA THR A 31 -34.01 -5.68 -75.55
C THR A 31 -33.33 -6.60 -74.52
N ALA A 32 -32.77 -7.74 -74.95
CA ALA A 32 -32.05 -8.65 -74.03
C ALA A 32 -30.65 -8.09 -73.63
N LYS A 33 -30.09 -7.16 -74.44
CA LYS A 33 -28.78 -6.55 -74.15
C LYS A 33 -28.86 -5.29 -73.25
N ARG A 34 -30.05 -4.83 -72.96
CA ARG A 34 -30.29 -3.61 -72.10
C ARG A 34 -30.60 -3.93 -70.66
N ASN A 35 -30.78 -5.20 -70.29
CA ASN A 35 -30.94 -5.63 -68.92
C ASN A 35 -29.64 -6.20 -68.29
N SER A 36 -28.50 -5.74 -68.70
CA SER A 36 -27.36 -5.78 -67.78
C SER A 36 -27.69 -4.84 -66.65
N THR A 37 -28.21 -5.38 -65.59
CA THR A 37 -28.30 -4.67 -64.28
C THR A 37 -26.95 -4.03 -64.03
N ALA A 38 -26.84 -2.74 -64.34
CA ALA A 38 -25.74 -1.97 -63.86
C ALA A 38 -25.79 -2.12 -62.34
N ILE A 39 -24.93 -2.95 -61.79
CA ILE A 39 -24.70 -3.01 -60.35
C ILE A 39 -24.33 -1.58 -60.00
N SER A 40 -25.29 -0.87 -59.43
CA SER A 40 -25.06 0.47 -58.87
C SER A 40 -24.03 0.27 -57.78
N LEU A 41 -22.76 0.50 -58.12
CA LEU A 41 -21.67 0.49 -57.16
C LEU A 41 -22.02 1.59 -56.12
N VAL A 42 -22.33 1.16 -54.94
CA VAL A 42 -22.55 2.09 -53.83
C VAL A 42 -21.21 2.84 -53.63
N LYS A 43 -21.28 4.15 -53.88
CA LYS A 43 -20.13 5.01 -53.62
C LYS A 43 -19.94 5.13 -52.12
N VAL A 44 -18.99 4.42 -51.55
CA VAL A 44 -18.59 4.55 -50.15
C VAL A 44 -17.47 5.57 -50.06
N THR A 45 -17.60 6.45 -49.12
CA THR A 45 -16.50 7.34 -48.76
C THR A 45 -15.63 6.58 -47.76
N VAL A 46 -14.39 6.37 -48.09
CA VAL A 46 -13.40 5.80 -47.18
C VAL A 46 -12.48 6.92 -46.70
N GLU A 47 -12.29 6.96 -45.42
CA GLU A 47 -11.37 7.86 -44.75
C GLU A 47 -10.19 7.03 -44.25
N HIS A 48 -9.00 7.48 -44.56
CA HIS A 48 -7.78 6.88 -44.03
C HIS A 48 -7.58 7.41 -42.62
N ILE A 49 -7.97 6.61 -41.62
CA ILE A 49 -7.74 6.94 -40.21
C ILE A 49 -6.36 6.37 -39.83
N ILE A 50 -5.47 7.24 -39.48
CA ILE A 50 -4.19 6.88 -38.89
C ILE A 50 -4.44 6.71 -37.38
N ALA A 51 -4.01 5.59 -36.82
CA ALA A 51 -4.11 5.38 -35.37
C ALA A 51 -3.06 6.25 -34.67
N ASP A 52 -3.52 7.22 -33.91
CA ASP A 52 -2.67 8.01 -33.02
C ASP A 52 -2.63 7.35 -31.64
N GLU A 53 -1.47 7.44 -30.99
CA GLU A 53 -1.31 6.98 -29.61
C GLU A 53 -2.01 7.97 -28.66
N VAL A 54 -3.14 7.56 -28.13
CA VAL A 54 -3.93 8.38 -27.20
C VAL A 54 -3.60 8.00 -25.77
N THR A 55 -2.98 8.90 -25.03
CA THR A 55 -2.77 8.75 -23.60
C THR A 55 -4.10 9.02 -22.87
N ARG A 56 -4.59 8.01 -22.18
CA ARG A 56 -5.78 8.15 -21.34
C ARG A 56 -5.37 8.64 -19.96
N GLU A 57 -5.76 9.85 -19.61
CA GLU A 57 -5.60 10.36 -18.25
C GLU A 57 -6.75 9.87 -17.36
N ILE A 58 -6.38 9.35 -16.18
CA ILE A 58 -7.31 8.91 -15.16
C ILE A 58 -7.14 9.82 -13.95
N SER A 59 -8.14 10.65 -13.66
CA SER A 59 -8.15 11.48 -12.45
C SER A 59 -8.61 10.64 -11.27
N LEU A 60 -7.78 10.56 -10.24
CA LEU A 60 -8.07 9.84 -9.01
C LEU A 60 -8.14 10.81 -7.84
N TYR A 61 -9.09 10.57 -6.95
CA TYR A 61 -9.18 11.27 -5.68
C TYR A 61 -8.61 10.37 -4.59
N GLY A 62 -7.65 10.90 -3.85
CA GLY A 62 -6.99 10.22 -2.75
C GLY A 62 -6.83 11.13 -1.54
N ARG A 63 -6.36 10.54 -0.45
CA ARG A 63 -5.95 11.28 0.74
C ARG A 63 -4.49 10.98 1.05
N THR A 64 -3.84 11.96 1.66
CA THR A 64 -2.48 11.82 2.16
C THR A 64 -2.54 11.26 3.58
N GLU A 65 -1.73 10.26 3.84
CA GLU A 65 -1.59 9.64 5.16
C GLU A 65 -0.11 9.63 5.55
N PRO A 66 0.22 9.71 6.84
CA PRO A 66 1.59 9.51 7.28
C PRO A 66 2.04 8.08 7.04
N ASP A 67 3.34 7.88 6.81
CA ASP A 67 3.92 6.53 6.66
C ASP A 67 3.76 5.71 7.95
N ARG A 68 3.99 6.35 9.10
CA ARG A 68 3.90 5.71 10.42
C ARG A 68 3.23 6.62 11.44
N ILE A 69 2.46 6.00 12.32
CA ILE A 69 1.84 6.66 13.47
C ILE A 69 2.15 5.84 14.71
N ALA A 70 2.67 6.49 15.74
CA ALA A 70 2.90 5.88 17.04
C ALA A 70 2.30 6.71 18.16
N THR A 71 1.44 6.06 18.98
CA THR A 71 1.02 6.65 20.23
C THR A 71 2.03 6.30 21.31
N LEU A 72 2.80 7.30 21.76
CA LEU A 72 3.75 7.15 22.86
C LEU A 72 2.96 6.99 24.16
N ARG A 73 3.33 5.99 24.96
CA ARG A 73 2.68 5.69 26.22
C ARG A 73 3.71 5.57 27.34
N SER A 74 3.27 5.84 28.57
CA SER A 74 4.11 5.59 29.72
C SER A 74 4.23 4.09 29.98
N GLU A 75 5.47 3.62 30.19
CA GLU A 75 5.77 2.23 30.58
C GLU A 75 5.95 2.08 32.09
N VAL A 76 5.97 3.20 32.81
CA VAL A 76 6.11 3.24 34.28
C VAL A 76 5.27 4.38 34.83
N LYS A 77 4.80 4.22 36.06
CA LYS A 77 4.08 5.30 36.76
C LYS A 77 5.04 6.40 37.23
N GLY A 78 4.57 7.63 37.27
CA GLY A 78 5.37 8.73 37.81
C GLY A 78 4.81 10.12 37.51
N LEU A 79 5.32 11.11 38.22
CA LEU A 79 5.03 12.52 38.00
C LEU A 79 5.81 13.03 36.77
N VAL A 80 5.17 13.74 35.87
CA VAL A 80 5.82 14.43 34.76
C VAL A 80 6.65 15.60 35.29
N LYS A 81 7.98 15.48 35.24
CA LYS A 81 8.90 16.47 35.73
C LYS A 81 9.21 17.54 34.68
N GLU A 82 9.46 17.11 33.46
CA GLU A 82 9.81 17.97 32.35
C GLU A 82 9.18 17.47 31.04
N VAL A 83 8.75 18.42 30.23
CA VAL A 83 8.29 18.20 28.85
C VAL A 83 9.26 18.91 27.94
N HIS A 84 9.87 18.18 27.00
CA HIS A 84 10.95 18.70 26.16
C HIS A 84 10.51 19.07 24.74
N VAL A 85 9.24 18.82 24.40
CA VAL A 85 8.70 19.03 23.06
C VAL A 85 7.30 19.64 23.12
N GLN A 86 6.96 20.38 22.06
CA GLN A 86 5.62 20.96 21.87
C GLN A 86 4.92 20.28 20.69
N GLU A 87 3.60 20.49 20.57
CA GLU A 87 2.85 20.08 19.37
C GLU A 87 3.40 20.80 18.14
N GLY A 88 3.57 20.06 17.05
CA GLY A 88 4.18 20.55 15.82
C GLY A 88 5.69 20.42 15.75
N ASP A 89 6.38 20.13 16.86
CA ASP A 89 7.83 20.00 16.86
C ASP A 89 8.29 18.77 16.07
N ARG A 90 9.35 18.96 15.29
CA ARG A 90 10.08 17.85 14.66
C ARG A 90 11.07 17.26 15.66
N VAL A 91 11.02 15.94 15.80
CA VAL A 91 11.88 15.18 16.70
C VAL A 91 12.67 14.12 15.94
N SER A 92 13.87 13.84 16.41
CA SER A 92 14.71 12.78 15.89
C SER A 92 14.59 11.50 16.75
N LYS A 93 14.83 10.35 16.15
CA LYS A 93 14.90 9.07 16.86
C LYS A 93 15.85 9.15 18.07
N GLY A 94 15.36 8.74 19.25
CA GLY A 94 16.10 8.80 20.49
C GLY A 94 16.08 10.17 21.18
N GLN A 95 15.43 11.18 20.60
CA GLN A 95 15.23 12.46 21.26
C GLN A 95 14.27 12.31 22.43
N LYS A 96 14.58 12.95 23.56
CA LYS A 96 13.71 12.95 24.74
C LYS A 96 12.45 13.76 24.49
N ILE A 97 11.31 13.16 24.79
CA ILE A 97 9.99 13.78 24.70
C ILE A 97 9.56 14.30 26.05
N ILE A 98 9.62 13.43 27.08
CA ILE A 98 9.32 13.80 28.48
C ILE A 98 10.29 13.09 29.42
N SER A 99 10.39 13.64 30.63
CA SER A 99 11.11 13.05 31.74
C SER A 99 10.15 12.94 32.95
N LEU A 100 10.02 11.72 33.48
CA LEU A 100 9.30 11.50 34.73
C LEU A 100 10.24 11.71 35.94
N GLU A 101 9.67 11.95 37.12
CA GLU A 101 10.43 11.96 38.36
C GLU A 101 11.00 10.59 38.65
N LYS A 102 12.31 10.50 38.82
CA LYS A 102 13.05 9.23 38.89
C LYS A 102 13.67 8.93 40.26
N SER A 103 13.58 9.88 41.21
CA SER A 103 14.27 9.79 42.49
C SER A 103 13.96 8.49 43.25
N GLU A 104 12.71 8.04 43.25
CA GLU A 104 12.32 6.76 43.88
C GLU A 104 12.99 5.58 43.19
N TYR A 105 12.98 5.55 41.88
CA TYR A 105 13.55 4.46 41.08
C TYR A 105 15.09 4.43 41.19
N GLU A 106 15.73 5.58 41.20
CA GLU A 106 17.19 5.69 41.44
C GLU A 106 17.58 5.21 42.83
N GLY A 107 16.79 5.52 43.87
CA GLY A 107 17.01 5.03 45.21
C GLY A 107 16.93 3.49 45.30
N ARG A 108 15.91 2.91 44.64
CA ARG A 108 15.77 1.44 44.53
C ARG A 108 16.94 0.82 43.77
N LEU A 109 17.37 1.40 42.66
CA LEU A 109 18.50 0.94 41.89
C LEU A 109 19.78 0.99 42.71
N GLN A 110 20.01 2.02 43.51
CA GLN A 110 21.17 2.13 44.38
C GLN A 110 21.20 1.01 45.45
N SER A 111 20.03 0.70 46.03
CA SER A 111 19.88 -0.41 46.97
C SER A 111 20.20 -1.74 46.31
N ALA A 112 19.67 -2.01 45.10
CA ALA A 112 19.98 -3.24 44.35
C ALA A 112 21.48 -3.37 44.00
N LYS A 113 22.14 -2.26 43.65
CA LYS A 113 23.61 -2.23 43.44
C LYS A 113 24.37 -2.60 44.69
N ALA A 114 23.96 -2.13 45.88
CA ALA A 114 24.58 -2.50 47.14
C ALA A 114 24.39 -3.98 47.47
N THR A 115 23.16 -4.51 47.24
CA THR A 115 22.86 -5.95 47.40
C THR A 115 23.70 -6.78 46.43
N LEU A 116 23.82 -6.41 45.18
CA LEU A 116 24.69 -7.10 44.21
C LEU A 116 26.12 -7.15 44.72
N LYS A 117 26.65 -6.04 45.20
CA LYS A 117 28.02 -5.97 45.75
C LYS A 117 28.20 -6.90 46.95
N GLN A 118 27.19 -6.97 47.84
CA GLN A 118 27.21 -7.91 48.96
C GLN A 118 27.27 -9.35 48.45
N ARG A 119 26.41 -9.76 47.49
CA ARG A 119 26.40 -11.13 46.95
C ARG A 119 27.69 -11.49 46.21
N GLU A 120 28.33 -10.55 45.56
CA GLU A 120 29.67 -10.76 44.97
C GLU A 120 30.74 -11.12 46.02
N VAL A 121 30.72 -10.41 47.17
CA VAL A 121 31.63 -10.67 48.28
C VAL A 121 31.32 -12.02 48.92
N GLU A 122 30.04 -12.36 49.14
CA GLU A 122 29.59 -13.64 49.67
C GLU A 122 30.05 -14.81 48.79
N LEU A 123 29.87 -14.72 47.46
CA LEU A 123 30.32 -15.76 46.54
C LEU A 123 31.84 -15.91 46.58
N LYS A 124 32.60 -14.82 46.55
CA LYS A 124 34.08 -14.87 46.69
C LYS A 124 34.54 -15.53 47.96
N GLY A 125 33.85 -15.24 49.08
CA GLY A 125 34.09 -15.89 50.36
C GLY A 125 33.80 -17.39 50.31
N ALA A 126 32.66 -17.78 49.75
CA ALA A 126 32.26 -19.17 49.60
C ALA A 126 33.23 -19.96 48.69
N GLU A 127 33.71 -19.35 47.58
CA GLU A 127 34.73 -19.94 46.70
C GLU A 127 36.07 -20.16 47.42
N ALA A 128 36.53 -19.17 48.22
CA ALA A 128 37.76 -19.26 48.96
C ALA A 128 37.73 -20.41 50.01
N LEU A 129 36.59 -20.49 50.74
CA LEU A 129 36.39 -21.59 51.71
C LEU A 129 36.22 -22.95 51.02
N GLY A 130 35.54 -22.98 49.86
CA GLY A 130 35.39 -24.21 49.05
C GLY A 130 36.72 -24.78 48.59
N LYS A 131 37.67 -23.95 48.16
CA LYS A 131 39.03 -24.33 47.77
C LYS A 131 39.80 -24.96 48.91
N GLN A 132 39.46 -24.58 50.16
CA GLN A 132 40.07 -25.12 51.36
C GLN A 132 39.33 -26.35 51.91
N GLY A 133 38.25 -26.80 51.26
CA GLY A 133 37.44 -27.93 51.73
C GLY A 133 36.47 -27.62 52.89
N TYR A 134 36.32 -26.31 53.24
CA TYR A 134 35.45 -25.88 54.36
C TYR A 134 34.03 -25.48 53.91
N GLN A 135 33.71 -25.52 52.61
CA GLN A 135 32.41 -25.17 52.12
C GLN A 135 31.83 -26.32 51.29
N SER A 136 30.52 -26.60 51.45
CA SER A 136 29.84 -27.60 50.64
C SER A 136 29.54 -27.06 49.21
N GLN A 137 29.46 -27.98 48.26
CA GLN A 137 29.05 -27.59 46.88
C GLN A 137 27.67 -26.98 46.83
N THR A 138 26.74 -27.42 47.68
CA THR A 138 25.40 -26.85 47.78
C THR A 138 25.42 -25.41 48.24
N ALA A 139 26.26 -25.05 49.23
CA ALA A 139 26.40 -23.69 49.71
C ALA A 139 27.05 -22.76 48.65
N LEU A 140 28.03 -23.28 47.91
CA LEU A 140 28.62 -22.56 46.77
C LEU A 140 27.59 -22.29 45.66
N ALA A 141 26.79 -23.32 45.30
CA ALA A 141 25.74 -23.19 44.31
C ALA A 141 24.67 -22.19 44.77
N GLN A 142 24.32 -22.18 46.06
CA GLN A 142 23.40 -21.22 46.63
C GLN A 142 23.92 -19.77 46.57
N ALA A 143 25.20 -19.55 46.90
CA ALA A 143 25.85 -18.24 46.82
C ALA A 143 25.87 -17.73 45.35
N PHE A 144 26.14 -18.62 44.39
CA PHE A 144 26.09 -18.32 42.99
C PHE A 144 24.67 -17.95 42.55
N ALA A 145 23.66 -18.75 42.92
CA ALA A 145 22.25 -18.45 42.58
C ALA A 145 21.81 -17.09 43.16
N ASN A 146 22.20 -16.78 44.40
CA ASN A 146 21.86 -15.46 45.01
C ASN A 146 22.53 -14.30 44.26
N LEU A 147 23.74 -14.47 43.77
CA LEU A 147 24.42 -13.47 42.94
C LEU A 147 23.67 -13.25 41.64
N GLU A 148 23.24 -14.30 40.94
CA GLU A 148 22.51 -14.18 39.68
C GLU A 148 21.15 -13.51 39.88
N LEU A 149 20.43 -13.80 40.97
CA LEU A 149 19.19 -13.09 41.33
C LEU A 149 19.45 -11.57 41.56
N ALA A 150 20.50 -11.21 42.28
CA ALA A 150 20.83 -9.81 42.53
C ALA A 150 21.22 -9.05 41.22
N LYS A 151 21.87 -9.75 40.28
CA LYS A 151 22.15 -9.21 38.94
C LYS A 151 20.85 -8.95 38.17
N ALA A 152 19.93 -9.89 38.20
CA ALA A 152 18.63 -9.76 37.52
C ALA A 152 17.80 -8.59 38.09
N ASP A 153 17.76 -8.45 39.43
CA ASP A 153 17.07 -7.34 40.11
C ASP A 153 17.67 -5.98 39.73
N LYS A 154 18.99 -5.86 39.75
CA LYS A 154 19.69 -4.65 39.32
C LYS A 154 19.33 -4.29 37.88
N LEU A 155 19.39 -5.25 36.95
CA LEU A 155 19.05 -5.04 35.53
C LEU A 155 17.61 -4.59 35.35
N SER A 156 16.65 -5.21 36.04
CA SER A 156 15.23 -4.83 36.02
C SER A 156 15.03 -3.38 36.45
N LEU A 157 15.71 -2.95 37.51
CA LEU A 157 15.62 -1.56 38.00
C LEU A 157 16.34 -0.57 37.07
N GLU A 158 17.42 -0.95 36.43
CA GLU A 158 18.08 -0.12 35.39
C GLU A 158 17.14 0.12 34.20
N LEU A 159 16.44 -0.90 33.72
CA LEU A 159 15.41 -0.77 32.69
C LEU A 159 14.26 0.14 33.17
N THR A 160 13.81 -0.02 34.41
CA THR A 160 12.74 0.82 34.97
C THR A 160 13.17 2.30 35.02
N VAL A 161 14.41 2.59 35.45
CA VAL A 161 14.96 3.97 35.41
C VAL A 161 15.05 4.49 33.97
N SER A 162 15.49 3.67 33.03
CA SER A 162 15.53 4.12 31.62
C SER A 162 14.17 4.48 31.06
N ARG A 163 13.12 3.77 31.46
CA ARG A 163 11.71 3.99 31.06
C ARG A 163 11.10 5.25 31.67
N THR A 164 11.73 5.89 32.64
CA THR A 164 11.31 7.23 33.14
C THR A 164 11.63 8.35 32.14
N GLN A 165 12.45 8.08 31.12
CA GLN A 165 12.72 9.00 30.04
C GLN A 165 12.09 8.46 28.75
N ILE A 166 11.01 9.06 28.33
CA ILE A 166 10.31 8.67 27.12
C ILE A 166 10.98 9.33 25.92
N MET A 167 11.41 8.51 24.95
CA MET A 167 12.14 8.96 23.76
C MET A 167 11.32 8.66 22.50
N ALA A 168 11.61 9.42 21.42
CA ALA A 168 11.03 9.18 20.11
C ALA A 168 11.56 7.85 19.52
N PRO A 169 10.71 6.91 19.09
CA PRO A 169 11.13 5.64 18.49
C PRO A 169 11.63 5.77 17.05
N PHE A 170 11.25 6.85 16.35
CA PHE A 170 11.65 7.20 14.99
C PHE A 170 11.61 8.71 14.78
N ASP A 171 12.15 9.19 13.65
CA ASP A 171 12.10 10.58 13.26
C ASP A 171 10.67 10.96 12.84
N GLY A 172 10.17 12.12 13.29
CA GLY A 172 8.80 12.51 12.98
C GLY A 172 8.41 13.85 13.58
N ILE A 173 7.10 14.09 13.62
CA ILE A 173 6.49 15.31 14.17
C ILE A 173 5.53 14.91 15.29
N ILE A 174 5.56 15.66 16.39
CA ILE A 174 4.57 15.53 17.47
C ILE A 174 3.26 16.15 16.99
N ASN A 175 2.30 15.30 16.67
CA ASN A 175 0.98 15.73 16.18
C ASN A 175 0.07 16.23 17.32
N GLU A 176 0.13 15.55 18.46
CA GLU A 176 -0.71 15.86 19.62
C GLU A 176 0.00 15.44 20.90
N ARG A 177 -0.18 16.21 21.97
CA ARG A 177 0.38 15.94 23.30
C ARG A 177 -0.76 15.88 24.32
N PHE A 178 -0.81 14.82 25.12
CA PHE A 178 -1.91 14.53 26.02
C PHE A 178 -1.58 14.85 27.49
N ILE A 179 -0.38 15.37 27.77
CA ILE A 179 0.14 15.52 29.14
C ILE A 179 0.79 16.90 29.36
N GLU A 180 0.79 17.32 30.61
CA GLU A 180 1.46 18.55 31.06
C GLU A 180 2.45 18.27 32.20
N VAL A 181 3.34 19.23 32.45
CA VAL A 181 4.24 19.17 33.61
C VAL A 181 3.41 19.19 34.90
N GLY A 182 3.68 18.24 35.79
CA GLY A 182 2.92 18.05 37.01
C GLY A 182 1.81 16.99 36.96
N ASP A 183 1.52 16.45 35.79
CA ASP A 183 0.59 15.33 35.66
C ASP A 183 1.18 14.05 36.25
N PHE A 184 0.33 13.22 36.85
CA PHE A 184 0.71 11.90 37.34
C PHE A 184 0.28 10.83 36.34
N LEU A 185 1.25 10.16 35.71
CA LEU A 185 1.01 9.09 34.74
C LEU A 185 0.97 7.73 35.41
N LYS A 186 0.11 6.86 34.88
CA LYS A 186 0.05 5.44 35.15
C LYS A 186 0.67 4.69 33.99
N ASP A 187 0.95 3.42 34.22
CA ASP A 187 1.36 2.51 33.15
C ASP A 187 0.27 2.43 32.06
N GLY A 188 0.66 2.64 30.80
CA GLY A 188 -0.22 2.65 29.63
C GLY A 188 -0.84 4.01 29.28
N ASP A 189 -0.71 5.05 30.10
CA ASP A 189 -1.27 6.38 29.82
C ASP A 189 -0.64 6.97 28.54
N LYS A 190 -1.47 7.64 27.73
CA LYS A 190 -1.04 8.31 26.50
C LYS A 190 -0.23 9.55 26.81
N ILE A 191 0.88 9.74 26.11
CA ILE A 191 1.79 10.88 26.26
C ILE A 191 1.69 11.80 25.05
N ALA A 192 1.93 11.27 23.87
CA ALA A 192 1.93 12.03 22.62
C ALA A 192 1.62 11.11 21.43
N LEU A 193 1.18 11.73 20.34
CA LEU A 193 1.01 11.10 19.04
C LEU A 193 2.16 11.55 18.13
N LEU A 194 3.05 10.63 17.79
CA LEU A 194 4.16 10.85 16.87
C LEU A 194 3.77 10.35 15.48
N VAL A 195 3.98 11.18 14.47
CA VAL A 195 3.69 10.88 13.07
C VAL A 195 4.94 11.04 12.20
N ASP A 196 5.15 10.10 11.29
CA ASP A 196 6.18 10.19 10.28
C ASP A 196 5.54 10.64 8.96
N LEU A 197 5.97 11.82 8.47
CA LEU A 197 5.45 12.42 7.24
C LEU A 197 6.42 12.28 6.06
N ASP A 198 7.51 11.55 6.22
CA ASP A 198 8.55 11.38 5.20
C ASP A 198 8.89 9.89 5.00
N PRO A 199 8.38 9.26 3.93
CA PRO A 199 7.52 9.81 2.88
C PRO A 199 6.04 9.94 3.29
N LEU A 200 5.32 10.84 2.60
CA LEU A 200 3.86 10.85 2.66
C LEU A 200 3.28 9.75 1.78
N VAL A 201 2.35 8.99 2.32
CA VAL A 201 1.63 7.94 1.59
C VAL A 201 0.34 8.53 1.02
N ILE A 202 0.09 8.30 -0.28
CA ILE A 202 -1.16 8.70 -0.92
C ILE A 202 -2.00 7.44 -1.15
N THR A 203 -3.14 7.38 -0.50
CA THR A 203 -4.12 6.31 -0.69
C THR A 203 -5.23 6.80 -1.61
N ALA A 204 -5.37 6.19 -2.79
CA ALA A 204 -6.43 6.50 -3.74
C ALA A 204 -7.21 5.25 -4.11
N ASN A 205 -8.54 5.39 -4.22
CA ASN A 205 -9.40 4.30 -4.65
C ASN A 205 -9.58 4.35 -6.16
N VAL A 206 -9.19 3.27 -6.84
CA VAL A 206 -9.37 3.11 -8.29
C VAL A 206 -10.56 2.18 -8.53
N THR A 207 -11.48 2.59 -9.40
CA THR A 207 -12.59 1.73 -9.82
C THR A 207 -12.07 0.59 -10.70
N GLU A 208 -12.72 -0.57 -10.64
CA GLU A 208 -12.33 -1.77 -11.39
C GLU A 208 -12.17 -1.53 -12.91
N ILE A 209 -13.02 -0.66 -13.49
CA ILE A 209 -12.97 -0.28 -14.91
C ILE A 209 -11.66 0.45 -15.26
N ASN A 210 -11.07 1.18 -14.32
CA ASN A 210 -9.88 1.99 -14.55
C ASN A 210 -8.57 1.24 -14.24
N VAL A 211 -8.63 0.16 -13.45
CA VAL A 211 -7.44 -0.63 -13.08
C VAL A 211 -6.77 -1.28 -14.29
N GLN A 212 -7.54 -1.70 -15.31
CA GLN A 212 -6.99 -2.37 -16.49
C GLN A 212 -6.08 -1.48 -17.35
N GLY A 213 -6.13 -0.17 -17.17
CA GLY A 213 -5.29 0.81 -17.89
C GLY A 213 -4.05 1.29 -17.13
N LEU A 214 -3.88 0.89 -15.87
CA LEU A 214 -2.70 1.24 -15.07
C LEU A 214 -1.56 0.26 -15.37
N LYS A 215 -0.45 0.78 -15.92
CA LYS A 215 0.82 0.05 -16.11
C LYS A 215 1.86 0.58 -15.13
#